data_58f11bdc20a5033634b9e45f53f936d4
#
_entry.id   58f11bdc20a5033634b9e45f53f936d4
#
_cell.length_a   1.000
_cell.length_b   1.000
_cell.length_c   1.000
_cell.angle_alpha   90.00
_cell.angle_beta   90.00
_cell.angle_gamma   90.00
#
_symmetry.space_group_name_H-M   'P 1'
#
loop_
_entity.id
_entity.type
_entity.pdbx_description
1 polymer ?
#
loop_
_entity_poly.entity_id
_entity_poly.type
_entity_poly.pdbx_seq_one_letter_code
_entity_poly.pdbx_strand_id
1 'polypeptide(L)'
;MMLNAEDGRKRTCILCTNNENGICENVTYERNKRVIEGYTKPNGEHVEGLHNNNLRYYRTDFVSRSRSTKNMRRLTALATDMLCIKENLYDEQKTFAGLPTYKNIYRYFEQGERKMLIVYDERYVDEIVGMIASVDTATKIKVYVFSPSEDPWEASFEPVADKVELCALPQAIYNTYKRILPKRRPEPLAPAEKSDKSDKSDTSDDEIGGLFTHQVDDE
;
A
#
# COMPACT_ATOMS: atom_id res chain seq x y z
N MET A 1 -9.51 -20.52 -15.27
CA MET A 1 -8.22 -20.72 -15.95
C MET A 1 -8.44 -21.28 -17.37
N MET A 2 -9.10 -22.42 -17.56
CA MET A 2 -9.33 -22.99 -18.91
C MET A 2 -9.98 -22.00 -19.89
N LEU A 3 -11.05 -21.33 -19.50
CA LEU A 3 -11.70 -20.30 -20.34
C LEU A 3 -10.76 -19.17 -20.75
N ASN A 4 -9.79 -18.78 -19.92
CA ASN A 4 -8.78 -17.79 -20.31
C ASN A 4 -7.81 -18.33 -21.36
N ALA A 5 -7.49 -19.63 -21.29
CA ALA A 5 -6.65 -20.29 -22.27
C ALA A 5 -7.36 -20.45 -23.62
N GLU A 6 -8.69 -20.70 -23.60
CA GLU A 6 -9.51 -20.89 -24.81
C GLU A 6 -9.76 -19.58 -25.56
N ASP A 7 -10.09 -18.49 -24.87
CA ASP A 7 -10.54 -17.23 -25.49
C ASP A 7 -9.54 -16.06 -25.34
N GLY A 8 -8.37 -16.30 -24.73
CA GLY A 8 -7.31 -15.32 -24.55
C GLY A 8 -7.66 -14.19 -23.57
N ARG A 9 -8.79 -14.24 -22.88
CA ARG A 9 -9.19 -13.21 -21.92
C ARG A 9 -8.43 -13.34 -20.60
N LYS A 10 -8.31 -12.24 -19.87
CA LYS A 10 -7.61 -12.17 -18.58
C LYS A 10 -8.62 -12.02 -17.43
N ARG A 11 -9.33 -13.10 -17.08
CA ARG A 11 -10.24 -13.12 -15.94
C ARG A 11 -9.47 -13.35 -14.64
N THR A 12 -9.83 -12.62 -13.62
CA THR A 12 -9.35 -12.83 -12.25
C THR A 12 -10.38 -13.63 -11.48
N CYS A 13 -9.94 -14.63 -10.72
CA CYS A 13 -10.76 -15.43 -9.83
C CYS A 13 -10.21 -15.34 -8.41
N ILE A 14 -11.08 -15.05 -7.44
CA ILE A 14 -10.73 -15.00 -6.02
C ILE A 14 -11.47 -16.16 -5.33
N LEU A 15 -10.69 -17.06 -4.72
CA LEU A 15 -11.20 -18.19 -3.96
C LEU A 15 -10.99 -17.93 -2.47
N CYS A 16 -12.06 -18.02 -1.69
CA CYS A 16 -12.03 -17.89 -0.23
C CYS A 16 -12.38 -19.22 0.43
N THR A 17 -11.63 -19.62 1.45
CA THR A 17 -11.91 -20.76 2.28
C THR A 17 -11.44 -20.50 3.72
N ASN A 18 -12.08 -21.15 4.70
CA ASN A 18 -11.74 -21.04 6.11
C ASN A 18 -10.43 -21.76 6.50
N ASN A 19 -9.80 -22.45 5.58
CA ASN A 19 -8.59 -23.27 5.81
C ASN A 19 -8.72 -24.31 6.94
N GLU A 20 -9.92 -24.78 7.23
CA GLU A 20 -10.15 -25.85 8.20
C GLU A 20 -9.40 -27.12 7.77
N ASN A 21 -8.69 -27.74 8.71
CA ASN A 21 -7.79 -28.87 8.43
C ASN A 21 -6.74 -28.64 7.33
N GLY A 22 -6.36 -27.39 7.08
CA GLY A 22 -5.39 -27.04 6.05
C GLY A 22 -5.92 -27.20 4.61
N ILE A 23 -7.23 -27.21 4.40
CA ILE A 23 -7.83 -27.43 3.07
C ILE A 23 -7.40 -26.40 2.03
N CYS A 24 -7.14 -25.17 2.46
CA CYS A 24 -6.65 -24.14 1.55
C CYS A 24 -5.25 -24.45 1.04
N GLU A 25 -4.35 -24.76 1.95
CA GLU A 25 -2.94 -24.98 1.64
C GLU A 25 -2.72 -26.33 0.95
N ASN A 26 -3.30 -27.39 1.54
CA ASN A 26 -3.03 -28.77 1.13
C ASN A 26 -3.87 -29.23 -0.07
N VAL A 27 -5.01 -28.59 -0.32
CA VAL A 27 -5.92 -29.01 -1.40
C VAL A 27 -6.14 -27.89 -2.41
N THR A 28 -6.68 -26.74 -1.99
CA THR A 28 -7.10 -25.70 -2.93
C THR A 28 -5.90 -25.09 -3.65
N TYR A 29 -4.86 -24.71 -2.90
CA TYR A 29 -3.64 -24.14 -3.47
C TYR A 29 -2.91 -25.16 -4.36
N GLU A 30 -2.67 -26.36 -3.84
CA GLU A 30 -1.96 -27.42 -4.57
C GLU A 30 -2.66 -27.82 -5.87
N ARG A 31 -3.99 -27.94 -5.86
CA ARG A 31 -4.75 -28.25 -7.09
C ARG A 31 -4.62 -27.17 -8.13
N ASN A 32 -4.73 -25.89 -7.75
CA ASN A 32 -4.57 -24.78 -8.69
C ASN A 32 -3.13 -24.69 -9.21
N LYS A 33 -2.14 -24.88 -8.34
CA LYS A 33 -0.73 -24.91 -8.70
C LYS A 33 -0.44 -25.98 -9.75
N ARG A 34 -0.90 -27.22 -9.52
CA ARG A 34 -0.72 -28.32 -10.48
C ARG A 34 -1.38 -28.05 -11.83
N VAL A 35 -2.54 -27.41 -11.86
CA VAL A 35 -3.18 -27.03 -13.13
C VAL A 35 -2.36 -26.01 -13.90
N ILE A 36 -1.66 -25.11 -13.20
CA ILE A 36 -0.82 -24.08 -13.82
C ILE A 36 0.53 -24.66 -14.28
N GLU A 37 1.17 -25.48 -13.45
CA GLU A 37 2.50 -26.02 -13.70
C GLU A 37 2.48 -27.29 -14.56
N GLY A 38 1.34 -27.96 -14.66
CA GLY A 38 1.21 -29.31 -15.21
C GLY A 38 1.37 -30.40 -14.15
N TYR A 39 0.94 -31.60 -14.47
CA TYR A 39 1.02 -32.74 -13.54
C TYR A 39 0.97 -34.07 -14.29
N THR A 40 1.42 -35.11 -13.62
CA THR A 40 1.32 -36.50 -14.14
C THR A 40 0.15 -37.20 -13.48
N LYS A 41 -0.75 -37.77 -14.28
CA LYS A 41 -1.86 -38.60 -13.82
C LYS A 41 -1.37 -39.92 -13.22
N PRO A 42 -2.18 -40.62 -12.40
CA PRO A 42 -1.81 -41.95 -11.88
C PRO A 42 -1.53 -43.00 -12.95
N ASN A 43 -2.07 -42.82 -14.13
CA ASN A 43 -1.83 -43.71 -15.29
C ASN A 43 -0.52 -43.41 -16.05
N GLY A 44 0.31 -42.49 -15.55
CA GLY A 44 1.57 -42.08 -16.17
C GLY A 44 1.45 -41.03 -17.28
N GLU A 45 0.24 -40.62 -17.64
CA GLU A 45 0.01 -39.58 -18.66
C GLU A 45 0.36 -38.19 -18.10
N HIS A 46 1.19 -37.43 -18.81
CA HIS A 46 1.52 -36.06 -18.46
C HIS A 46 0.44 -35.10 -18.99
N VAL A 47 -0.03 -34.21 -18.13
CA VAL A 47 -0.93 -33.09 -18.47
C VAL A 47 -0.12 -31.81 -18.45
N GLU A 48 -0.05 -31.15 -19.58
CA GLU A 48 0.65 -29.87 -19.70
C GLU A 48 -0.04 -28.76 -18.90
N GLY A 49 0.77 -27.86 -18.31
CA GLY A 49 0.27 -26.73 -17.53
C GLY A 49 -0.41 -25.64 -18.39
N LEU A 50 -1.24 -24.84 -17.75
CA LEU A 50 -1.86 -23.68 -18.37
C LEU A 50 -0.92 -22.47 -18.27
N HIS A 51 -0.19 -22.20 -19.37
CA HIS A 51 0.72 -21.06 -19.45
C HIS A 51 -0.03 -19.71 -19.32
N ASN A 52 0.71 -18.66 -18.96
CA ASN A 52 0.19 -17.30 -18.76
C ASN A 52 -0.86 -17.16 -17.64
N ASN A 53 -0.89 -18.07 -16.68
CA ASN A 53 -1.65 -17.96 -15.46
C ASN A 53 -0.72 -17.73 -14.27
N ASN A 54 -1.22 -17.06 -13.24
CA ASN A 54 -0.52 -16.91 -11.96
C ASN A 54 -1.44 -17.31 -10.81
N LEU A 55 -0.84 -17.65 -9.68
CA LEU A 55 -1.52 -17.98 -8.46
C LEU A 55 -0.92 -17.16 -7.32
N ARG A 56 -1.75 -16.40 -6.61
CA ARG A 56 -1.35 -15.68 -5.41
C ARG A 56 -2.11 -16.23 -4.22
N TYR A 57 -1.38 -16.53 -3.17
CA TYR A 57 -1.95 -17.01 -1.92
C TYR A 57 -1.90 -15.90 -0.87
N TYR A 58 -3.03 -15.62 -0.24
CA TYR A 58 -3.15 -14.66 0.84
C TYR A 58 -3.74 -15.33 2.07
N ARG A 59 -3.28 -14.89 3.23
CA ARG A 59 -3.81 -15.30 4.51
C ARG A 59 -4.41 -14.09 5.22
N THR A 60 -5.63 -14.24 5.73
CA THR A 60 -6.24 -13.20 6.56
C THR A 60 -5.53 -13.11 7.91
N ASP A 61 -5.40 -11.89 8.41
CA ASP A 61 -4.81 -11.61 9.71
C ASP A 61 -5.67 -10.60 10.48
N PHE A 62 -5.47 -10.54 11.79
CA PHE A 62 -6.22 -9.66 12.67
C PHE A 62 -5.35 -8.53 13.21
N VAL A 63 -5.93 -7.33 13.27
CA VAL A 63 -5.32 -6.19 13.92
C VAL A 63 -6.05 -5.91 15.21
N SER A 64 -5.31 -5.76 16.33
CA SER A 64 -5.88 -5.39 17.61
C SER A 64 -6.62 -4.05 17.52
N ARG A 65 -7.75 -3.93 18.22
CA ARG A 65 -8.54 -2.69 18.31
C ARG A 65 -7.90 -1.59 19.15
N SER A 66 -6.80 -1.90 19.85
CA SER A 66 -6.10 -0.91 20.67
C SER A 66 -5.46 0.18 19.79
N ARG A 67 -5.57 1.43 20.25
CA ARG A 67 -5.02 2.59 19.54
C ARG A 67 -3.50 2.63 19.72
N SER A 68 -2.77 2.35 18.66
CA SER A 68 -1.31 2.42 18.69
C SER A 68 -0.74 2.60 17.30
N THR A 69 0.41 3.24 17.20
CA THR A 69 1.15 3.36 15.93
C THR A 69 1.50 1.99 15.33
N LYS A 70 1.81 1.00 16.18
CA LYS A 70 2.08 -0.38 15.74
C LYS A 70 0.88 -1.00 15.02
N ASN A 71 -0.32 -0.89 15.62
CA ASN A 71 -1.54 -1.43 15.02
C ASN A 71 -1.95 -0.67 13.76
N MET A 72 -1.77 0.66 13.75
CA MET A 72 -1.99 1.48 12.57
C MET A 72 -1.10 1.03 11.41
N ARG A 73 0.22 0.88 11.63
CA ARG A 73 1.16 0.41 10.61
C ARG A 73 0.82 -1.00 10.12
N ARG A 74 0.42 -1.90 11.02
CA ARG A 74 0.00 -3.26 10.65
C ARG A 74 -1.27 -3.23 9.80
N LEU A 75 -2.27 -2.40 10.17
CA LEU A 75 -3.48 -2.25 9.38
C LEU A 75 -3.18 -1.70 7.98
N THR A 76 -2.40 -0.64 7.87
CA THR A 76 -2.07 -0.05 6.57
C THR A 76 -1.31 -1.03 5.68
N ALA A 77 -0.40 -1.85 6.25
CA ALA A 77 0.29 -2.89 5.51
C ALA A 77 -0.69 -3.95 4.95
N LEU A 78 -1.59 -4.49 5.78
CA LEU A 78 -2.60 -5.47 5.35
C LEU A 78 -3.61 -4.85 4.36
N ALA A 79 -4.01 -3.60 4.60
CA ALA A 79 -4.90 -2.88 3.70
C ALA A 79 -4.27 -2.63 2.32
N THR A 80 -2.95 -2.45 2.27
CA THR A 80 -2.22 -2.34 1.00
C THR A 80 -2.40 -3.59 0.14
N ASP A 81 -2.27 -4.78 0.72
CA ASP A 81 -2.49 -6.04 0.00
C ASP A 81 -3.93 -6.13 -0.52
N MET A 82 -4.91 -5.66 0.26
CA MET A 82 -6.32 -5.60 -0.18
C MET A 82 -6.51 -4.62 -1.34
N LEU A 83 -5.85 -3.47 -1.33
CA LEU A 83 -5.88 -2.52 -2.45
C LEU A 83 -5.19 -3.10 -3.69
N CYS A 84 -4.06 -3.80 -3.53
CA CYS A 84 -3.40 -4.52 -4.61
C CYS A 84 -4.32 -5.56 -5.25
N ILE A 85 -5.09 -6.31 -4.44
CA ILE A 85 -6.09 -7.28 -4.93
C ILE A 85 -7.22 -6.54 -5.68
N LYS A 86 -7.74 -5.46 -5.12
CA LYS A 86 -8.81 -4.65 -5.71
C LYS A 86 -8.42 -4.11 -7.07
N GLU A 87 -7.22 -3.54 -7.19
CA GLU A 87 -6.73 -2.93 -8.42
C GLU A 87 -6.05 -3.94 -9.36
N ASN A 88 -5.88 -5.19 -8.91
CA ASN A 88 -5.12 -6.22 -9.62
C ASN A 88 -3.73 -5.72 -10.04
N LEU A 89 -3.02 -5.09 -9.10
CA LEU A 89 -1.72 -4.42 -9.30
C LEU A 89 -0.81 -4.74 -8.12
N TYR A 90 0.32 -5.41 -8.39
CA TYR A 90 1.13 -6.05 -7.35
C TYR A 90 2.61 -5.70 -7.41
N ASP A 91 3.09 -5.13 -8.52
CA ASP A 91 4.51 -4.87 -8.72
C ASP A 91 4.90 -3.57 -8.03
N GLU A 92 5.39 -3.70 -6.78
CA GLU A 92 5.88 -2.57 -5.99
C GLU A 92 7.20 -2.05 -6.55
N GLN A 93 7.26 -0.75 -6.77
CA GLN A 93 8.46 -0.05 -7.21
C GLN A 93 9.23 0.49 -6.01
N LYS A 94 10.56 0.41 -6.07
CA LYS A 94 11.44 0.96 -5.03
C LYS A 94 11.61 2.48 -5.14
N THR A 95 11.26 3.04 -6.29
CA THR A 95 11.40 4.47 -6.57
C THR A 95 10.12 5.01 -7.23
N PHE A 96 9.86 6.29 -7.01
CA PHE A 96 8.82 7.07 -7.69
C PHE A 96 9.37 8.47 -8.00
N ALA A 97 9.19 8.97 -9.20
CA ALA A 97 9.76 10.26 -9.66
C ALA A 97 11.29 10.38 -9.44
N GLY A 98 12.04 9.27 -9.55
CA GLY A 98 13.47 9.23 -9.29
C GLY A 98 13.88 9.20 -7.82
N LEU A 99 12.93 9.27 -6.90
CA LEU A 99 13.16 9.24 -5.44
C LEU A 99 12.77 7.88 -4.85
N PRO A 100 13.43 7.43 -3.76
CA PRO A 100 13.10 6.17 -3.11
C PRO A 100 11.72 6.22 -2.46
N THR A 101 11.00 5.08 -2.46
CA THR A 101 9.73 4.95 -1.74
C THR A 101 9.97 4.62 -0.27
N TYR A 102 9.15 5.19 0.62
CA TYR A 102 9.22 4.97 2.06
C TYR A 102 7.95 4.30 2.56
N LYS A 103 8.05 3.05 2.97
CA LYS A 103 6.90 2.19 3.36
C LYS A 103 5.94 2.78 4.40
N ASN A 104 6.40 3.75 5.19
CA ASN A 104 5.58 4.43 6.20
C ASN A 104 4.97 5.75 5.70
N ILE A 105 5.40 6.26 4.56
CA ILE A 105 4.98 7.53 3.99
C ILE A 105 4.14 7.30 2.75
N TYR A 106 4.70 6.61 1.75
CA TYR A 106 4.00 6.22 0.55
C TYR A 106 4.62 4.98 -0.09
N ARG A 107 3.83 4.25 -0.89
CA ARG A 107 4.28 3.15 -1.73
C ARG A 107 3.72 3.32 -3.13
N TYR A 108 4.49 2.95 -4.12
CA TYR A 108 4.13 3.04 -5.53
C TYR A 108 4.14 1.66 -6.18
N PHE A 109 3.12 1.40 -6.98
CA PHE A 109 2.94 0.15 -7.70
C PHE A 109 2.71 0.45 -9.18
N GLU A 110 3.40 -0.28 -10.06
CA GLU A 110 3.28 -0.11 -11.49
C GLU A 110 3.39 -1.44 -12.21
N GLN A 111 2.46 -1.70 -13.13
CA GLN A 111 2.47 -2.87 -13.99
C GLN A 111 1.86 -2.53 -15.35
N GLY A 112 2.72 -2.33 -16.34
CA GLY A 112 2.30 -1.83 -17.65
C GLY A 112 1.69 -0.44 -17.54
N GLU A 113 0.47 -0.27 -18.03
CA GLU A 113 -0.22 1.02 -18.00
C GLU A 113 -0.92 1.32 -16.66
N ARG A 114 -0.99 0.35 -15.75
CA ARG A 114 -1.67 0.52 -14.47
C ARG A 114 -0.70 1.03 -13.42
N LYS A 115 -1.09 2.08 -12.73
CA LYS A 115 -0.30 2.77 -11.72
C LYS A 115 -1.14 3.05 -10.48
N MET A 116 -0.56 2.83 -9.31
CA MET A 116 -1.22 3.10 -8.02
C MET A 116 -0.20 3.66 -7.03
N LEU A 117 -0.57 4.74 -6.38
CA LEU A 117 0.17 5.37 -5.29
C LEU A 117 -0.67 5.31 -4.04
N ILE A 118 -0.10 4.83 -2.94
CA ILE A 118 -0.77 4.75 -1.65
C ILE A 118 0.01 5.64 -0.68
N VAL A 119 -0.65 6.67 -0.17
CA VAL A 119 -0.11 7.61 0.81
C VAL A 119 -0.58 7.20 2.20
N TYR A 120 0.35 6.97 3.13
CA TYR A 120 0.06 6.56 4.50
C TYR A 120 0.16 7.71 5.51
N ASP A 121 0.81 8.80 5.13
CA ASP A 121 0.96 9.99 5.96
C ASP A 121 0.52 11.24 5.17
N GLU A 122 -0.62 11.79 5.57
CA GLU A 122 -1.24 12.94 4.91
C GLU A 122 -0.37 14.21 4.90
N ARG A 123 0.60 14.30 5.80
CA ARG A 123 1.50 15.46 5.89
C ARG A 123 2.41 15.63 4.70
N TYR A 124 2.60 14.55 3.92
CA TYR A 124 3.46 14.55 2.73
C TYR A 124 2.68 14.66 1.41
N VAL A 125 1.39 15.01 1.48
CA VAL A 125 0.56 15.13 0.28
C VAL A 125 1.12 16.17 -0.68
N ASP A 126 1.55 17.33 -0.18
CA ASP A 126 2.06 18.42 -1.01
C ASP A 126 3.36 18.04 -1.74
N GLU A 127 4.28 17.36 -1.05
CA GLU A 127 5.51 16.85 -1.66
C GLU A 127 5.21 15.78 -2.71
N ILE A 128 4.24 14.93 -2.43
CA ILE A 128 3.80 13.86 -3.37
C ILE A 128 3.16 14.49 -4.61
N VAL A 129 2.36 15.55 -4.48
CA VAL A 129 1.81 16.29 -5.60
C VAL A 129 2.94 16.89 -6.46
N GLY A 130 3.97 17.47 -5.83
CA GLY A 130 5.16 17.96 -6.53
C GLY A 130 5.90 16.83 -7.28
N MET A 131 6.01 15.67 -6.69
CA MET A 131 6.60 14.49 -7.35
C MET A 131 5.77 14.05 -8.56
N ILE A 132 4.45 13.95 -8.43
CA ILE A 132 3.54 13.59 -9.53
C ILE A 132 3.63 14.63 -10.67
N ALA A 133 3.73 15.90 -10.34
CA ALA A 133 3.88 16.96 -11.34
C ALA A 133 5.12 16.78 -12.21
N SER A 134 6.22 16.28 -11.63
CA SER A 134 7.49 16.03 -12.32
C SER A 134 7.50 14.77 -13.20
N VAL A 135 6.55 13.85 -13.00
CA VAL A 135 6.47 12.61 -13.77
C VAL A 135 5.68 12.83 -15.06
N ASP A 136 6.26 12.42 -16.18
CA ASP A 136 5.52 12.28 -17.43
C ASP A 136 4.81 10.93 -17.48
N THR A 137 3.49 10.92 -17.59
CA THR A 137 2.68 9.72 -17.60
C THR A 137 1.52 9.82 -18.57
N ALA A 138 1.41 8.82 -19.44
CA ALA A 138 0.30 8.71 -20.40
C ALA A 138 -1.00 8.19 -19.74
N THR A 139 -0.89 7.53 -18.60
CA THR A 139 -2.03 6.94 -17.88
C THR A 139 -2.15 7.55 -16.49
N LYS A 140 -3.37 7.70 -16.01
CA LYS A 140 -3.62 8.24 -14.66
C LYS A 140 -3.13 7.30 -13.56
N ILE A 141 -2.54 7.89 -12.54
CA ILE A 141 -2.10 7.21 -11.32
C ILE A 141 -3.28 7.18 -10.36
N LYS A 142 -3.73 6.00 -9.94
CA LYS A 142 -4.72 5.85 -8.87
C LYS A 142 -4.10 6.19 -7.52
N VAL A 143 -4.66 7.16 -6.81
CA VAL A 143 -4.12 7.63 -5.54
C VAL A 143 -5.09 7.30 -4.41
N TYR A 144 -4.58 6.60 -3.40
CA TYR A 144 -5.27 6.32 -2.14
C TYR A 144 -4.56 7.05 -1.01
N VAL A 145 -5.30 7.84 -0.22
CA VAL A 145 -4.74 8.55 0.94
C VAL A 145 -5.32 7.99 2.23
N PHE A 146 -4.46 7.53 3.14
CA PHE A 146 -4.83 7.16 4.50
C PHE A 146 -4.85 8.42 5.37
N SER A 147 -6.02 8.97 5.57
CA SER A 147 -6.25 10.14 6.42
C SER A 147 -7.40 9.86 7.41
N PRO A 148 -7.35 10.43 8.62
CA PRO A 148 -8.50 10.41 9.54
C PRO A 148 -9.62 11.37 9.10
N SER A 149 -9.31 12.31 8.22
CA SER A 149 -10.29 13.24 7.68
C SER A 149 -11.13 12.57 6.59
N GLU A 150 -12.33 13.08 6.37
CA GLU A 150 -13.20 12.69 5.25
C GLU A 150 -12.94 13.58 4.02
N ASP A 151 -11.79 14.27 4.01
CA ASP A 151 -11.40 15.15 2.91
C ASP A 151 -11.17 14.31 1.65
N PRO A 152 -11.82 14.65 0.54
CA PRO A 152 -11.60 13.98 -0.74
C PRO A 152 -10.25 14.29 -1.38
N TRP A 153 -9.46 15.24 -0.82
CA TRP A 153 -8.14 15.67 -1.30
C TRP A 153 -8.14 16.31 -2.70
N GLU A 154 -9.31 16.61 -3.26
CA GLU A 154 -9.42 17.18 -4.61
C GLU A 154 -8.69 18.50 -4.74
N ALA A 155 -8.80 19.38 -3.73
CA ALA A 155 -8.13 20.67 -3.74
C ALA A 155 -6.59 20.54 -3.73
N SER A 156 -6.04 19.61 -2.96
CA SER A 156 -4.58 19.38 -2.90
C SER A 156 -4.02 18.79 -4.19
N PHE A 157 -4.79 17.95 -4.86
CA PHE A 157 -4.37 17.30 -6.11
C PHE A 157 -4.81 18.06 -7.38
N GLU A 158 -5.45 19.22 -7.25
CA GLU A 158 -5.88 20.03 -8.39
C GLU A 158 -4.74 20.31 -9.40
N PRO A 159 -3.50 20.65 -8.97
CA PRO A 159 -2.41 20.93 -9.91
C PRO A 159 -2.02 19.75 -10.80
N VAL A 160 -2.40 18.53 -10.44
CA VAL A 160 -2.06 17.27 -11.13
C VAL A 160 -3.30 16.44 -11.47
N ALA A 161 -4.48 17.04 -11.52
CA ALA A 161 -5.75 16.37 -11.74
C ALA A 161 -5.84 15.61 -13.09
N ASP A 162 -5.07 16.05 -14.07
CA ASP A 162 -4.90 15.39 -15.37
C ASP A 162 -4.14 14.06 -15.26
N LYS A 163 -3.21 13.94 -14.30
CA LYS A 163 -2.32 12.79 -14.08
C LYS A 163 -2.83 11.80 -13.05
N VAL A 164 -3.83 12.16 -12.22
CA VAL A 164 -4.31 11.33 -11.10
C VAL A 164 -5.78 10.95 -11.22
N GLU A 165 -6.11 9.85 -10.57
CA GLU A 165 -7.46 9.42 -10.25
C GLU A 165 -7.52 9.22 -8.73
N LEU A 166 -8.16 10.14 -8.01
CA LEU A 166 -8.33 10.03 -6.56
C LEU A 166 -9.34 8.94 -6.24
N CYS A 167 -8.94 8.00 -5.42
CA CYS A 167 -9.72 6.84 -5.05
C CYS A 167 -10.05 6.83 -3.56
N ALA A 168 -11.31 6.73 -3.21
CA ALA A 168 -11.71 6.56 -1.82
C ALA A 168 -11.25 5.20 -1.28
N LEU A 169 -10.77 5.19 -0.03
CA LEU A 169 -10.51 3.94 0.69
C LEU A 169 -11.82 3.15 0.84
N PRO A 170 -11.79 1.81 0.68
CA PRO A 170 -12.94 0.99 1.01
C PRO A 170 -13.43 1.27 2.43
N GLN A 171 -14.75 1.45 2.60
CA GLN A 171 -15.36 1.92 3.84
C GLN A 171 -14.95 1.08 5.07
N ALA A 172 -14.81 -0.23 4.90
CA ALA A 172 -14.40 -1.13 5.98
C ALA A 172 -12.96 -0.84 6.45
N ILE A 173 -12.04 -0.54 5.52
CA ILE A 173 -10.66 -0.17 5.82
C ILE A 173 -10.64 1.19 6.53
N TYR A 174 -11.33 2.19 5.97
CA TYR A 174 -11.42 3.53 6.54
C TYR A 174 -11.96 3.53 7.96
N ASN A 175 -13.08 2.85 8.20
CA ASN A 175 -13.70 2.77 9.54
C ASN A 175 -12.76 2.10 10.56
N THR A 176 -12.04 1.07 10.14
CA THR A 176 -11.08 0.38 11.03
C THR A 176 -9.87 1.26 11.30
N TYR A 177 -9.33 1.92 10.28
CA TYR A 177 -8.23 2.87 10.40
C TYR A 177 -8.55 3.99 11.39
N LYS A 178 -9.69 4.66 11.23
CA LYS A 178 -10.15 5.74 12.13
C LYS A 178 -10.26 5.30 13.59
N ARG A 179 -10.65 4.04 13.84
CA ARG A 179 -10.80 3.49 15.21
C ARG A 179 -9.47 3.25 15.92
N ILE A 180 -8.44 2.83 15.20
CA ILE A 180 -7.15 2.42 15.80
C ILE A 180 -6.10 3.51 15.78
N LEU A 181 -6.38 4.66 15.17
CA LEU A 181 -5.48 5.80 15.18
C LEU A 181 -5.11 6.19 16.62
N PRO A 182 -3.82 6.45 16.91
CA PRO A 182 -3.39 7.03 18.16
C PRO A 182 -4.11 8.36 18.39
N LYS A 183 -4.54 8.62 19.62
CA LYS A 183 -5.03 9.95 19.97
C LYS A 183 -3.85 10.92 19.86
N ARG A 184 -3.99 11.99 19.08
CA ARG A 184 -3.04 13.11 19.14
C ARG A 184 -3.00 13.59 20.58
N ARG A 185 -1.81 13.67 21.19
CA ARG A 185 -1.65 14.44 22.42
C ARG A 185 -2.00 15.88 22.05
N PRO A 186 -2.87 16.57 22.81
CA PRO A 186 -3.00 18.02 22.62
C PRO A 186 -1.59 18.60 22.76
N GLU A 187 -1.17 19.41 21.79
CA GLU A 187 0.04 20.20 21.93
C GLU A 187 -0.09 20.99 23.25
N PRO A 188 0.94 20.98 24.12
CA PRO A 188 0.95 21.84 25.27
C PRO A 188 0.76 23.27 24.73
N LEU A 189 -0.28 23.96 25.19
CA LEU A 189 -0.42 25.39 24.94
C LEU A 189 0.92 26.03 25.26
N ALA A 190 1.55 26.67 24.27
CA ALA A 190 2.79 27.38 24.50
C ALA A 190 2.64 28.26 25.75
N PRO A 191 3.58 28.21 26.69
CA PRO A 191 3.51 29.11 27.88
C PRO A 191 3.50 30.52 27.34
N ALA A 192 2.54 31.32 27.81
CA ALA A 192 2.51 32.75 27.54
C ALA A 192 3.91 33.32 27.80
N GLU A 193 4.45 34.03 26.80
CA GLU A 193 5.74 34.71 26.87
C GLU A 193 5.87 35.51 28.18
N LYS A 194 6.72 35.03 29.08
CA LYS A 194 7.27 35.88 30.13
C LYS A 194 8.53 36.49 29.54
N SER A 195 8.43 37.79 29.28
CA SER A 195 9.57 38.64 28.96
C SER A 195 10.61 38.59 30.08
N ASP A 196 11.87 38.61 29.67
CA ASP A 196 13.13 38.97 30.37
C ASP A 196 13.77 37.99 31.35
N LYS A 197 14.87 37.42 30.99
CA LYS A 197 16.26 37.82 31.24
C LYS A 197 17.25 36.69 30.94
N SER A 198 18.28 37.10 30.22
CA SER A 198 19.61 36.50 30.02
C SER A 198 20.09 35.46 31.06
N ASP A 199 20.58 34.28 30.56
CA ASP A 199 21.99 33.92 30.51
C ASP A 199 22.21 32.46 30.01
N LYS A 200 23.10 32.37 29.06
CA LYS A 200 24.11 31.38 28.67
C LYS A 200 23.86 29.86 28.76
N SER A 201 24.06 29.27 27.56
CA SER A 201 24.77 28.03 27.23
C SER A 201 24.24 26.70 27.77
N ASP A 202 23.73 25.84 26.89
CA ASP A 202 24.49 24.70 26.35
C ASP A 202 23.71 23.99 25.22
N THR A 203 24.48 23.63 24.25
CA THR A 203 24.12 22.90 23.04
C THR A 203 23.56 21.52 23.30
N SER A 204 22.46 21.19 22.66
CA SER A 204 22.24 19.83 22.12
C SER A 204 21.35 19.93 20.89
N ASP A 205 21.95 19.62 19.77
CA ASP A 205 21.36 19.53 18.46
C ASP A 205 20.32 18.41 18.39
N ASP A 206 19.06 18.75 18.09
CA ASP A 206 18.12 17.84 17.48
C ASP A 206 17.73 18.42 16.11
N GLU A 207 18.57 18.11 15.12
CA GLU A 207 18.29 18.33 13.72
C GLU A 207 17.15 17.38 13.28
N ILE A 208 15.99 17.94 13.04
CA ILE A 208 14.99 17.31 12.19
C ILE A 208 15.45 17.51 10.74
N GLY A 209 16.29 16.56 10.28
CA GLY A 209 16.73 16.51 8.89
C GLY A 209 15.53 16.28 7.96
N GLY A 210 15.45 17.12 6.93
CA GLY A 210 14.45 17.01 5.88
C GLY A 210 14.51 15.65 5.17
N LEU A 211 13.41 15.31 4.53
CA LEU A 211 13.07 14.02 3.90
C LEU A 211 14.11 13.49 2.89
N PHE A 212 15.15 14.27 2.53
CA PHE A 212 16.03 14.01 1.40
C PHE A 212 17.54 14.02 1.73
N THR A 213 17.94 13.87 2.98
CA THR A 213 19.35 13.68 3.31
C THR A 213 19.68 12.20 3.39
N HIS A 214 20.58 11.75 2.51
CA HIS A 214 21.16 10.42 2.47
C HIS A 214 21.73 10.00 3.83
N GLN A 215 21.33 8.83 4.33
CA GLN A 215 22.19 7.96 5.10
C GLN A 215 22.20 6.58 4.47
N VAL A 216 23.38 6.24 3.93
CA VAL A 216 23.79 4.89 3.58
C VAL A 216 24.30 4.30 4.87
N ASP A 217 23.69 3.24 5.37
CA ASP A 217 24.31 2.34 6.34
C ASP A 217 24.23 0.93 5.78
N ASP A 218 25.45 0.40 5.55
CA ASP A 218 25.76 -0.99 5.26
C ASP A 218 25.37 -1.89 6.45
N GLU A 219 24.69 -2.96 6.17
CA GLU A 219 24.86 -4.38 6.56
C GLU A 219 23.61 -5.18 6.19
#